data_54d9a18bcf9c56b12ec534e39eefe2e9
#
_entry.id   54d9a18bcf9c56b12ec534e39eefe2e9
#
_cell.length_a   1.000
_cell.length_b   1.000
_cell.length_c   1.000
_cell.angle_alpha   90.00
_cell.angle_beta   90.00
_cell.angle_gamma   90.00
#
_symmetry.space_group_name_H-M   'P 1'
#
loop_
_entity.id
_entity.type
_entity.pdbx_description
1 polymer ?
#
loop_
_entity_poly.entity_id
_entity_poly.type
_entity_poly.pdbx_seq_one_letter_code
_entity_poly.pdbx_strand_id
1 'polypeptide(L)'
;MGKNRTIQDIFVVSFGNIVALVANIIIGFILPLILDIENYGYYKTYTLYISYTGLLHFGFVDGILLLFAGKNYDELNREKFRLYTKFFVILESVFGVIGVAGAVAFLNGQMRVIMALVSLNLIWSNLILYFQYISQATSRFKEFAVCKIINAVSTIALVAVLFFIWKKYSNSSLLTAEFYIVASQIISVGLLGWYFVTYRNITFGKKEAFVNEKNTILLILKKGFVLTIAYEVSRLVLVMDRQFVSALFDIETYARYAFAYNILSCVTALITGISTVMFPKLKRMSHDEAMKFFPKGMALITVLVCFAQLGYYPIRHIVMWLLPHYADSLEYFRIVFPVLALTSCITIIVFTFYKILDKNNVFFLVCAVSLVFAFLANVVAYCIWKTPASISWASLISTVFWYLISVLFLSKNYHVQWLKNFAYAMCMVCAFYLTTDFITNEFISIATYLLILIVISVFLYKKDMAEIIKSQKHLSNGEGLRS
;
A
#
# COMPACT_ATOMS: atom_id res chain seq x y z
N MET A 1 -2.32 30.11 -9.69
CA MET A 1 -3.17 29.01 -10.22
C MET A 1 -4.57 29.19 -9.69
N GLY A 2 -5.61 29.23 -10.55
CA GLY A 2 -6.96 29.51 -10.09
C GLY A 2 -7.53 28.36 -9.24
N LYS A 3 -8.28 28.68 -8.19
CA LYS A 3 -8.95 27.76 -7.25
C LYS A 3 -9.72 26.61 -7.96
N ASN A 4 -10.29 26.90 -9.13
CA ASN A 4 -11.03 25.93 -9.95
C ASN A 4 -10.10 24.84 -10.56
N ARG A 5 -8.87 25.17 -10.96
CA ARG A 5 -7.93 24.20 -11.54
C ARG A 5 -7.45 23.19 -10.49
N THR A 6 -7.17 23.67 -9.28
CA THR A 6 -6.75 22.79 -8.16
C THR A 6 -7.86 21.79 -7.78
N ILE A 7 -9.13 22.22 -7.80
CA ILE A 7 -10.29 21.34 -7.52
C ILE A 7 -10.44 20.29 -8.62
N GLN A 8 -10.30 20.68 -9.89
CA GLN A 8 -10.35 19.74 -11.01
C GLN A 8 -9.21 18.70 -10.95
N ASP A 9 -8.00 19.13 -10.63
CA ASP A 9 -6.85 18.25 -10.50
C ASP A 9 -7.05 17.20 -9.37
N ILE A 10 -7.55 17.66 -8.21
CA ILE A 10 -7.90 16.74 -7.10
C ILE A 10 -8.98 15.75 -7.53
N PHE A 11 -10.01 16.21 -8.22
CA PHE A 11 -11.09 15.33 -8.69
C PHE A 11 -10.59 14.28 -9.67
N VAL A 12 -9.78 14.66 -10.65
CA VAL A 12 -9.23 13.75 -11.67
C VAL A 12 -8.32 12.68 -11.04
N VAL A 13 -7.44 13.07 -10.11
CA VAL A 13 -6.58 12.13 -9.38
C VAL A 13 -7.39 11.19 -8.50
N SER A 14 -8.39 11.72 -7.78
CA SER A 14 -9.28 10.91 -6.93
C SER A 14 -10.08 9.91 -7.73
N PHE A 15 -10.62 10.32 -8.88
CA PHE A 15 -11.33 9.44 -9.79
C PHE A 15 -10.42 8.31 -10.31
N GLY A 16 -9.20 8.63 -10.75
CA GLY A 16 -8.22 7.62 -11.16
C GLY A 16 -7.88 6.61 -10.04
N ASN A 17 -7.78 7.09 -8.80
CA ASN A 17 -7.53 6.22 -7.65
C ASN A 17 -8.74 5.31 -7.35
N ILE A 18 -9.97 5.81 -7.47
CA ILE A 18 -11.20 5.01 -7.29
C ILE A 18 -11.30 3.92 -8.36
N VAL A 19 -11.05 4.27 -9.64
CA VAL A 19 -11.04 3.28 -10.72
C VAL A 19 -10.01 2.19 -10.48
N ALA A 20 -8.80 2.56 -10.07
CA ALA A 20 -7.75 1.59 -9.73
C ALA A 20 -8.12 0.73 -8.51
N LEU A 21 -8.78 1.29 -7.50
CA LEU A 21 -9.29 0.56 -6.35
C LEU A 21 -10.32 -0.49 -6.75
N VAL A 22 -11.32 -0.10 -7.55
CA VAL A 22 -12.35 -1.03 -8.04
C VAL A 22 -11.72 -2.14 -8.87
N ALA A 23 -10.75 -1.81 -9.73
CA ALA A 23 -10.00 -2.80 -10.50
C ALA A 23 -9.29 -3.82 -9.59
N ASN A 24 -8.59 -3.34 -8.56
CA ASN A 24 -7.87 -4.21 -7.62
C ASN A 24 -8.82 -5.14 -6.85
N ILE A 25 -10.01 -4.68 -6.46
CA ILE A 25 -11.03 -5.51 -5.81
C ILE A 25 -11.51 -6.61 -6.78
N ILE A 26 -11.89 -6.24 -8.00
CA ILE A 26 -12.35 -7.18 -9.02
C ILE A 26 -11.28 -8.25 -9.30
N ILE A 27 -10.06 -7.83 -9.59
CA ILE A 27 -8.93 -8.71 -9.88
C ILE A 27 -8.64 -9.61 -8.67
N GLY A 28 -8.71 -9.05 -7.47
CA GLY A 28 -8.43 -9.74 -6.22
C GLY A 28 -9.35 -10.93 -5.93
N PHE A 29 -10.59 -10.90 -6.40
CA PHE A 29 -11.55 -12.01 -6.25
C PHE A 29 -11.68 -12.88 -7.50
N ILE A 30 -11.55 -12.31 -8.69
CA ILE A 30 -11.73 -13.07 -9.92
C ILE A 30 -10.47 -13.88 -10.27
N LEU A 31 -9.27 -13.33 -10.04
CA LEU A 31 -8.04 -14.03 -10.41
C LEU A 31 -7.84 -15.37 -9.64
N PRO A 32 -8.06 -15.45 -8.30
CA PRO A 32 -8.01 -16.73 -7.59
C PRO A 32 -9.13 -17.71 -7.96
N LEU A 33 -10.19 -17.24 -8.64
CA LEU A 33 -11.24 -18.11 -9.20
C LEU A 33 -10.80 -18.74 -10.53
N ILE A 34 -10.03 -18.00 -11.33
CA ILE A 34 -9.59 -18.40 -12.67
C ILE A 34 -8.35 -19.29 -12.62
N LEU A 35 -7.38 -18.92 -11.79
CA LEU A 35 -6.13 -19.64 -11.59
C LEU A 35 -6.33 -20.74 -10.55
N ASP A 36 -5.71 -21.90 -10.75
CA ASP A 36 -5.57 -22.87 -9.68
C ASP A 36 -4.73 -22.31 -8.52
N ILE A 37 -4.72 -22.99 -7.39
CA ILE A 37 -4.05 -22.52 -6.16
C ILE A 37 -2.54 -22.34 -6.39
N GLU A 38 -1.91 -23.27 -7.10
CA GLU A 38 -0.46 -23.23 -7.37
C GLU A 38 -0.10 -22.03 -8.25
N ASN A 39 -0.79 -21.84 -9.37
CA ASN A 39 -0.59 -20.69 -10.24
C ASN A 39 -0.90 -19.36 -9.54
N TYR A 40 -1.94 -19.31 -8.72
CA TYR A 40 -2.20 -18.14 -7.90
C TYR A 40 -1.06 -17.88 -6.90
N GLY A 41 -0.47 -18.91 -6.32
CA GLY A 41 0.71 -18.82 -5.45
C GLY A 41 1.92 -18.20 -6.17
N TYR A 42 2.22 -18.67 -7.39
CA TYR A 42 3.29 -18.09 -8.22
C TYR A 42 3.00 -16.62 -8.58
N TYR A 43 1.76 -16.28 -8.93
CA TYR A 43 1.36 -14.89 -9.13
C TYR A 43 1.57 -14.05 -7.86
N LYS A 44 1.21 -14.57 -6.69
CA LYS A 44 1.41 -13.87 -5.41
C LYS A 44 2.89 -13.74 -5.04
N THR A 45 3.70 -14.74 -5.36
CA THR A 45 5.17 -14.65 -5.25
C THR A 45 5.71 -13.53 -6.15
N TYR A 46 5.27 -13.47 -7.41
CA TYR A 46 5.60 -12.35 -8.28
C TYR A 46 5.21 -11.00 -7.66
N THR A 47 3.97 -10.85 -7.16
CA THR A 47 3.53 -9.58 -6.55
C THR A 47 4.29 -9.22 -5.28
N LEU A 48 4.72 -10.21 -4.49
CA LEU A 48 5.57 -9.99 -3.33
C LEU A 48 6.92 -9.41 -3.76
N TYR A 49 7.61 -10.04 -4.71
CA TYR A 49 8.95 -9.62 -5.10
C TYR A 49 8.97 -8.33 -5.92
N ILE A 50 7.97 -8.04 -6.75
CA ILE A 50 7.88 -6.73 -7.40
C ILE A 50 7.68 -5.60 -6.38
N SER A 51 7.15 -5.89 -5.20
CA SER A 51 7.03 -4.90 -4.15
C SER A 51 8.39 -4.39 -3.65
N TYR A 52 9.47 -5.13 -3.85
CA TYR A 52 10.83 -4.73 -3.47
C TYR A 52 11.59 -3.99 -4.57
N THR A 53 11.10 -4.02 -5.82
CA THR A 53 11.82 -3.41 -6.96
C THR A 53 11.99 -1.90 -6.82
N GLY A 54 11.13 -1.23 -6.06
CA GLY A 54 11.27 0.19 -5.72
C GLY A 54 12.57 0.54 -4.98
N LEU A 55 13.18 -0.39 -4.23
CA LEU A 55 14.48 -0.16 -3.62
C LEU A 55 15.60 0.05 -4.66
N LEU A 56 15.47 -0.58 -5.84
CA LEU A 56 16.52 -0.63 -6.85
C LEU A 56 16.62 0.64 -7.71
N HIS A 57 15.66 1.57 -7.60
CA HIS A 57 15.84 2.90 -8.20
C HIS A 57 16.71 3.85 -7.35
N PHE A 58 17.23 3.37 -6.20
CA PHE A 58 18.17 4.06 -5.31
C PHE A 58 17.76 5.50 -4.97
N GLY A 59 16.47 5.79 -4.90
CA GLY A 59 15.95 7.13 -4.61
C GLY A 59 15.98 8.10 -5.78
N PHE A 60 16.40 7.68 -6.96
CA PHE A 60 16.47 8.60 -8.11
C PHE A 60 15.11 9.23 -8.40
N VAL A 61 14.06 8.45 -8.37
CA VAL A 61 12.69 8.89 -8.64
C VAL A 61 12.20 9.88 -7.57
N ASP A 62 12.42 9.56 -6.29
CA ASP A 62 12.07 10.42 -5.17
C ASP A 62 12.89 11.72 -5.17
N GLY A 63 14.16 11.64 -5.54
CA GLY A 63 15.04 12.81 -5.69
C GLY A 63 14.57 13.77 -6.78
N ILE A 64 14.08 13.25 -7.90
CA ILE A 64 13.44 14.06 -8.95
C ILE A 64 12.21 14.78 -8.39
N LEU A 65 11.34 14.08 -7.68
CA LEU A 65 10.16 14.71 -7.07
C LEU A 65 10.57 15.82 -6.09
N LEU A 66 11.52 15.55 -5.19
CA LEU A 66 11.95 16.52 -4.17
C LEU A 66 12.58 17.78 -4.75
N LEU A 67 13.40 17.66 -5.80
CA LEU A 67 14.17 18.77 -6.36
C LEU A 67 13.39 19.61 -7.36
N PHE A 68 12.40 19.03 -8.01
CA PHE A 68 11.66 19.67 -9.10
C PHE A 68 10.18 19.92 -8.79
N ALA A 69 9.70 19.57 -7.58
CA ALA A 69 8.34 19.85 -7.16
C ALA A 69 8.02 21.34 -7.21
N GLY A 70 6.90 21.68 -7.84
CA GLY A 70 6.41 23.05 -7.99
C GLY A 70 6.93 23.79 -9.22
N LYS A 71 7.82 23.20 -10.02
CA LYS A 71 8.20 23.76 -11.31
C LYS A 71 7.14 23.44 -12.37
N ASN A 72 6.99 24.36 -13.35
CA ASN A 72 6.20 24.04 -14.53
C ASN A 72 6.99 23.14 -15.48
N TYR A 73 6.29 22.28 -16.24
CA TYR A 73 6.93 21.37 -17.18
C TYR A 73 7.81 22.09 -18.22
N ASP A 74 7.38 23.27 -18.67
CA ASP A 74 8.11 24.05 -19.67
C ASP A 74 9.37 24.75 -19.11
N GLU A 75 9.48 24.87 -17.78
CA GLU A 75 10.67 25.39 -17.08
C GLU A 75 11.76 24.33 -16.91
N LEU A 76 11.45 23.07 -17.21
CA LEU A 76 12.44 22.00 -17.11
C LEU A 76 13.48 22.11 -18.22
N ASN A 77 14.77 22.08 -17.86
CA ASN A 77 15.85 22.04 -18.85
C ASN A 77 15.80 20.70 -19.60
N ARG A 78 15.37 20.73 -20.85
CA ARG A 78 15.13 19.54 -21.67
C ARG A 78 16.38 18.69 -21.88
N GLU A 79 17.54 19.31 -22.09
CA GLU A 79 18.80 18.56 -22.32
C GLU A 79 19.26 17.82 -21.08
N LYS A 80 19.11 18.41 -19.88
CA LYS A 80 19.39 17.77 -18.60
C LYS A 80 18.42 16.62 -18.34
N PHE A 81 17.12 16.83 -18.53
CA PHE A 81 16.13 15.77 -18.33
C PHE A 81 16.28 14.60 -19.30
N ARG A 82 16.70 14.84 -20.55
CA ARG A 82 17.08 13.76 -21.50
C ARG A 82 18.26 12.94 -21.00
N LEU A 83 19.24 13.60 -20.37
CA LEU A 83 20.34 12.90 -19.72
C LEU A 83 19.85 12.07 -18.52
N TYR A 84 19.02 12.65 -17.65
CA TYR A 84 18.45 11.95 -16.48
C TYR A 84 17.60 10.76 -16.88
N THR A 85 16.74 10.91 -17.89
CA THR A 85 15.94 9.79 -18.43
C THR A 85 16.84 8.69 -18.97
N LYS A 86 17.86 9.04 -19.78
CA LYS A 86 18.80 8.05 -20.33
C LYS A 86 19.60 7.35 -19.23
N PHE A 87 20.10 8.11 -18.24
CA PHE A 87 20.81 7.55 -17.09
C PHE A 87 19.94 6.54 -16.37
N PHE A 88 18.67 6.89 -16.10
CA PHE A 88 17.76 6.05 -15.38
C PHE A 88 17.35 4.78 -16.17
N VAL A 89 17.11 4.91 -17.48
CA VAL A 89 16.87 3.75 -18.36
C VAL A 89 18.06 2.78 -18.32
N ILE A 90 19.29 3.28 -18.40
CA ILE A 90 20.49 2.42 -18.33
C ILE A 90 20.59 1.76 -16.95
N LEU A 91 20.40 2.51 -15.88
CA LEU A 91 20.47 2.00 -14.49
C LEU A 91 19.50 0.83 -14.28
N GLU A 92 18.23 1.04 -14.60
CA GLU A 92 17.18 0.02 -14.43
C GLU A 92 17.39 -1.19 -15.36
N SER A 93 17.86 -0.95 -16.60
CA SER A 93 18.17 -2.05 -17.53
C SER A 93 19.32 -2.92 -17.04
N VAL A 94 20.35 -2.31 -16.44
CA VAL A 94 21.49 -3.05 -15.87
C VAL A 94 21.01 -3.95 -14.73
N PHE A 95 20.20 -3.42 -13.79
CA PHE A 95 19.64 -4.21 -12.70
C PHE A 95 18.67 -5.29 -13.19
N GLY A 96 17.83 -4.96 -14.16
CA GLY A 96 16.95 -5.95 -14.78
C GLY A 96 17.72 -7.11 -15.42
N VAL A 97 18.77 -6.83 -16.19
CA VAL A 97 19.63 -7.87 -16.82
C VAL A 97 20.36 -8.68 -15.76
N ILE A 98 20.93 -8.05 -14.73
CA ILE A 98 21.60 -8.75 -13.63
C ILE A 98 20.60 -9.66 -12.91
N GLY A 99 19.38 -9.18 -12.64
CA GLY A 99 18.33 -9.96 -12.00
C GLY A 99 17.88 -11.15 -12.84
N VAL A 100 17.71 -11.00 -14.17
CA VAL A 100 17.40 -12.10 -15.08
C VAL A 100 18.55 -13.12 -15.09
N ALA A 101 19.80 -12.66 -15.23
CA ALA A 101 20.97 -13.53 -15.20
C ALA A 101 21.07 -14.31 -13.88
N GLY A 102 20.83 -13.65 -12.74
CA GLY A 102 20.76 -14.29 -11.43
C GLY A 102 19.65 -15.33 -11.33
N ALA A 103 18.46 -15.02 -11.81
CA ALA A 103 17.35 -15.97 -11.82
C ALA A 103 17.67 -17.22 -12.65
N VAL A 104 18.29 -17.04 -13.83
CA VAL A 104 18.70 -18.15 -14.70
C VAL A 104 19.84 -18.98 -14.09
N ALA A 105 20.79 -18.34 -13.42
CA ALA A 105 21.97 -19.01 -12.86
C ALA A 105 21.68 -19.79 -11.56
N PHE A 106 20.81 -19.26 -10.70
CA PHE A 106 20.64 -19.76 -9.32
C PHE A 106 19.30 -20.45 -9.04
N LEU A 107 18.29 -20.26 -9.90
CA LEU A 107 16.95 -20.81 -9.69
C LEU A 107 16.59 -21.87 -10.72
N ASN A 108 15.64 -22.74 -10.35
CA ASN A 108 15.15 -23.81 -11.20
C ASN A 108 13.63 -23.79 -11.32
N GLY A 109 13.09 -24.52 -12.32
CA GLY A 109 11.65 -24.70 -12.50
C GLY A 109 10.91 -23.37 -12.69
N GLN A 110 9.70 -23.32 -12.18
CA GLN A 110 8.78 -22.21 -12.35
C GLN A 110 9.25 -20.92 -11.61
N MET A 111 9.93 -21.09 -10.46
CA MET A 111 10.50 -19.97 -9.71
C MET A 111 11.54 -19.19 -10.53
N ARG A 112 12.33 -19.87 -11.39
CA ARG A 112 13.24 -19.22 -12.34
C ARG A 112 12.50 -18.26 -13.26
N VAL A 113 11.38 -18.70 -13.84
CA VAL A 113 10.56 -17.90 -14.76
C VAL A 113 9.95 -16.71 -14.01
N ILE A 114 9.36 -16.95 -12.85
CA ILE A 114 8.74 -15.89 -12.04
C ILE A 114 9.76 -14.82 -11.66
N MET A 115 10.95 -15.19 -11.20
CA MET A 115 11.97 -14.22 -10.79
C MET A 115 12.60 -13.50 -11.98
N ALA A 116 12.72 -14.13 -13.14
CA ALA A 116 13.08 -13.46 -14.38
C ALA A 116 12.03 -12.41 -14.79
N LEU A 117 10.74 -12.74 -14.69
CA LEU A 117 9.64 -11.80 -14.95
C LEU A 117 9.60 -10.65 -13.93
N VAL A 118 9.92 -10.90 -12.64
CA VAL A 118 10.10 -9.83 -11.63
C VAL A 118 11.21 -8.87 -12.06
N SER A 119 12.34 -9.42 -12.49
CA SER A 119 13.51 -8.64 -12.91
C SER A 119 13.25 -7.81 -14.18
N LEU A 120 12.48 -8.33 -15.10
CA LEU A 120 12.02 -7.54 -16.26
C LEU A 120 11.04 -6.46 -15.85
N ASN A 121 10.07 -6.77 -14.97
CA ASN A 121 9.09 -5.81 -14.50
C ASN A 121 9.73 -4.60 -13.80
N LEU A 122 10.85 -4.78 -13.12
CA LEU A 122 11.62 -3.71 -12.49
C LEU A 122 11.87 -2.56 -13.47
N ILE A 123 12.24 -2.86 -14.72
CA ILE A 123 12.57 -1.85 -15.72
C ILE A 123 11.35 -0.99 -16.03
N TRP A 124 10.23 -1.62 -16.42
CA TRP A 124 9.04 -0.85 -16.82
C TRP A 124 8.37 -0.15 -15.64
N SER A 125 8.26 -0.82 -14.50
CA SER A 125 7.58 -0.27 -13.33
C SER A 125 8.29 0.97 -12.77
N ASN A 126 9.63 0.94 -12.64
CA ASN A 126 10.40 2.07 -12.16
C ASN A 126 10.44 3.22 -13.17
N LEU A 127 10.47 2.92 -14.48
CA LEU A 127 10.38 3.95 -15.52
C LEU A 127 8.99 4.61 -15.56
N ILE A 128 7.91 3.85 -15.40
CA ILE A 128 6.56 4.40 -15.27
C ILE A 128 6.47 5.29 -14.03
N LEU A 129 7.02 4.85 -12.89
CA LEU A 129 7.07 5.61 -11.64
C LEU A 129 7.85 6.92 -11.82
N TYR A 130 8.97 6.91 -12.56
CA TYR A 130 9.74 8.09 -12.89
C TYR A 130 8.90 9.16 -13.62
N PHE A 131 8.16 8.76 -14.66
CA PHE A 131 7.29 9.70 -15.38
C PHE A 131 6.09 10.16 -14.53
N GLN A 132 5.55 9.27 -13.69
CA GLN A 132 4.50 9.64 -12.73
C GLN A 132 4.98 10.70 -11.74
N TYR A 133 6.21 10.61 -11.26
CA TYR A 133 6.77 11.60 -10.34
C TYR A 133 7.12 12.92 -11.05
N ILE A 134 7.56 12.87 -12.30
CA ILE A 134 7.67 14.09 -13.12
C ILE A 134 6.29 14.73 -13.30
N SER A 135 5.25 13.94 -13.59
CA SER A 135 3.88 14.43 -13.70
C SER A 135 3.42 15.12 -12.41
N GLN A 136 3.71 14.53 -11.26
CA GLN A 136 3.37 15.11 -9.96
C GLN A 136 4.21 16.36 -9.67
N ALA A 137 5.53 16.32 -9.90
CA ALA A 137 6.44 17.44 -9.67
C ALA A 137 6.04 18.68 -10.48
N THR A 138 5.54 18.48 -11.71
CA THR A 138 5.16 19.55 -12.65
C THR A 138 3.65 19.81 -12.70
N SER A 139 2.88 19.28 -11.75
CA SER A 139 1.41 19.46 -11.66
C SER A 139 0.64 19.01 -12.92
N ARG A 140 1.16 18.00 -13.65
CA ARG A 140 0.50 17.37 -14.79
C ARG A 140 -0.36 16.19 -14.33
N PHE A 141 -1.31 16.47 -13.46
CA PHE A 141 -2.12 15.46 -12.79
C PHE A 141 -3.04 14.69 -13.75
N LYS A 142 -3.39 15.25 -14.91
CA LYS A 142 -4.15 14.53 -15.94
C LYS A 142 -3.40 13.32 -16.47
N GLU A 143 -2.13 13.48 -16.84
CA GLU A 143 -1.29 12.40 -17.36
C GLU A 143 -1.09 11.29 -16.32
N PHE A 144 -0.90 11.69 -15.06
CA PHE A 144 -0.84 10.75 -13.95
C PHE A 144 -2.13 9.93 -13.80
N ALA A 145 -3.30 10.57 -13.82
CA ALA A 145 -4.58 9.91 -13.66
C ALA A 145 -4.97 9.06 -14.88
N VAL A 146 -4.71 9.55 -16.09
CA VAL A 146 -4.97 8.82 -17.35
C VAL A 146 -4.18 7.52 -17.37
N CYS A 147 -2.90 7.53 -17.01
CA CYS A 147 -2.10 6.31 -16.92
C CYS A 147 -2.72 5.28 -15.95
N LYS A 148 -3.15 5.73 -14.76
CA LYS A 148 -3.80 4.85 -13.77
C LYS A 148 -5.09 4.25 -14.30
N ILE A 149 -5.92 5.06 -14.97
CA ILE A 149 -7.20 4.61 -15.54
C ILE A 149 -6.96 3.60 -16.67
N ILE A 150 -6.05 3.90 -17.60
CA ILE A 150 -5.72 2.99 -18.70
C ILE A 150 -5.20 1.66 -18.13
N ASN A 151 -4.29 1.70 -17.16
CA ASN A 151 -3.78 0.49 -16.52
C ASN A 151 -4.92 -0.33 -15.89
N ALA A 152 -5.77 0.30 -15.10
CA ALA A 152 -6.89 -0.35 -14.42
C ALA A 152 -7.88 -0.99 -15.44
N VAL A 153 -8.30 -0.24 -16.46
CA VAL A 153 -9.22 -0.71 -17.49
C VAL A 153 -8.60 -1.84 -18.30
N SER A 154 -7.33 -1.72 -18.72
CA SER A 154 -6.65 -2.76 -19.48
C SER A 154 -6.47 -4.04 -18.66
N THR A 155 -6.17 -3.93 -17.37
CA THR A 155 -6.04 -5.11 -16.50
C THR A 155 -7.41 -5.77 -16.24
N ILE A 156 -8.49 -4.98 -16.05
CA ILE A 156 -9.85 -5.54 -15.96
C ILE A 156 -10.21 -6.26 -17.27
N ALA A 157 -9.92 -5.66 -18.43
CA ALA A 157 -10.18 -6.29 -19.73
C ALA A 157 -9.41 -7.62 -19.88
N LEU A 158 -8.13 -7.66 -19.48
CA LEU A 158 -7.34 -8.88 -19.47
C LEU A 158 -7.99 -9.97 -18.60
N VAL A 159 -8.37 -9.62 -17.36
CA VAL A 159 -9.00 -10.56 -16.43
C VAL A 159 -10.37 -11.00 -16.95
N ALA A 160 -11.14 -10.12 -17.57
CA ALA A 160 -12.42 -10.48 -18.21
C ALA A 160 -12.23 -11.47 -19.36
N VAL A 161 -11.22 -11.27 -20.23
CA VAL A 161 -10.88 -12.22 -21.30
C VAL A 161 -10.51 -13.58 -20.71
N LEU A 162 -9.65 -13.62 -19.68
CA LEU A 162 -9.28 -14.88 -19.01
C LEU A 162 -10.49 -15.56 -18.34
N PHE A 163 -11.41 -14.78 -17.76
CA PHE A 163 -12.64 -15.31 -17.19
C PHE A 163 -13.53 -15.98 -18.23
N PHE A 164 -13.67 -15.39 -19.44
CA PHE A 164 -14.40 -16.02 -20.55
C PHE A 164 -13.70 -17.28 -21.06
N ILE A 165 -12.37 -17.29 -21.13
CA ILE A 165 -11.58 -18.48 -21.51
C ILE A 165 -11.78 -19.58 -20.46
N TRP A 166 -11.69 -19.25 -19.18
CA TRP A 166 -11.92 -20.20 -18.08
C TRP A 166 -13.31 -20.81 -18.13
N LYS A 167 -14.34 -19.98 -18.36
CA LYS A 167 -15.72 -20.45 -18.43
C LYS A 167 -15.97 -21.39 -19.61
N LYS A 168 -15.26 -21.21 -20.74
CA LYS A 168 -15.43 -22.00 -21.96
C LYS A 168 -14.45 -23.16 -22.02
N TYR A 169 -13.24 -23.01 -21.51
CA TYR A 169 -12.12 -23.94 -21.60
C TYR A 169 -11.39 -24.01 -20.25
N SER A 170 -11.98 -24.66 -19.26
CA SER A 170 -11.46 -24.68 -17.87
C SER A 170 -10.01 -25.20 -17.74
N ASN A 171 -9.54 -26.04 -18.64
CA ASN A 171 -8.18 -26.60 -18.66
C ASN A 171 -7.28 -25.93 -19.73
N SER A 172 -7.52 -24.68 -20.06
CA SER A 172 -6.69 -23.97 -21.05
C SER A 172 -5.29 -23.70 -20.49
N SER A 173 -4.26 -23.95 -21.32
CA SER A 173 -2.86 -23.61 -21.03
C SER A 173 -2.62 -22.09 -20.87
N LEU A 174 -3.61 -21.26 -21.15
CA LEU A 174 -3.56 -19.82 -20.92
C LEU A 174 -3.91 -19.41 -19.49
N LEU A 175 -4.42 -20.34 -18.67
CA LEU A 175 -4.82 -20.07 -17.28
C LEU A 175 -3.64 -20.33 -16.32
N THR A 176 -2.49 -19.73 -16.62
CA THR A 176 -1.26 -19.84 -15.82
C THR A 176 -0.81 -18.49 -15.29
N ALA A 177 -0.02 -18.52 -14.21
CA ALA A 177 0.59 -17.33 -13.64
C ALA A 177 1.44 -16.57 -14.66
N GLU A 178 2.27 -17.30 -15.40
CA GLU A 178 3.19 -16.73 -16.39
C GLU A 178 2.43 -15.98 -17.48
N PHE A 179 1.38 -16.59 -18.03
CA PHE A 179 0.60 -15.94 -19.08
C PHE A 179 -0.01 -14.63 -18.58
N TYR A 180 -0.64 -14.65 -17.39
CA TYR A 180 -1.22 -13.45 -16.79
C TYR A 180 -0.15 -12.39 -16.53
N ILE A 181 1.00 -12.78 -15.96
CA ILE A 181 2.11 -11.86 -15.65
C ILE A 181 2.67 -11.26 -16.95
N VAL A 182 2.95 -12.07 -17.98
CA VAL A 182 3.48 -11.58 -19.27
C VAL A 182 2.48 -10.63 -19.92
N ALA A 183 1.19 -10.99 -19.95
CA ALA A 183 0.15 -10.12 -20.52
C ALA A 183 0.04 -8.79 -19.76
N SER A 184 0.13 -8.81 -18.43
CA SER A 184 0.13 -7.58 -17.61
C SER A 184 1.40 -6.74 -17.84
N GLN A 185 2.55 -7.35 -18.07
CA GLN A 185 3.78 -6.64 -18.43
C GLN A 185 3.69 -5.99 -19.82
N ILE A 186 3.06 -6.65 -20.79
CA ILE A 186 2.80 -6.04 -22.11
C ILE A 186 1.97 -4.78 -21.97
N ILE A 187 0.95 -4.78 -21.10
CA ILE A 187 0.17 -3.57 -20.78
C ILE A 187 1.11 -2.49 -20.21
N SER A 188 1.98 -2.84 -19.26
CA SER A 188 2.93 -1.91 -18.65
C SER A 188 3.93 -1.34 -19.66
N VAL A 189 4.44 -2.15 -20.59
CA VAL A 189 5.31 -1.69 -21.68
C VAL A 189 4.56 -0.74 -22.62
N GLY A 190 3.29 -1.02 -22.92
CA GLY A 190 2.43 -0.12 -23.70
C GLY A 190 2.24 1.24 -23.02
N LEU A 191 2.00 1.24 -21.68
CA LEU A 191 1.91 2.46 -20.88
C LEU A 191 3.23 3.22 -20.84
N LEU A 192 4.35 2.53 -20.74
CA LEU A 192 5.66 3.15 -20.82
C LEU A 192 5.89 3.80 -22.19
N GLY A 193 5.50 3.13 -23.27
CA GLY A 193 5.52 3.69 -24.63
C GLY A 193 4.69 4.96 -24.74
N TRP A 194 3.49 4.96 -24.16
CA TRP A 194 2.65 6.15 -24.08
C TRP A 194 3.35 7.31 -23.32
N TYR A 195 4.03 7.02 -22.21
CA TYR A 195 4.80 8.03 -21.49
C TYR A 195 5.97 8.57 -22.32
N PHE A 196 6.72 7.72 -23.03
CA PHE A 196 7.81 8.17 -23.90
C PHE A 196 7.30 9.14 -24.99
N VAL A 197 6.13 8.88 -25.56
CA VAL A 197 5.51 9.77 -26.55
C VAL A 197 5.03 11.08 -25.90
N THR A 198 4.34 10.98 -24.75
CA THR A 198 3.79 12.14 -24.02
C THR A 198 4.89 13.08 -23.53
N TYR A 199 6.02 12.51 -23.08
CA TYR A 199 7.17 13.23 -22.54
C TYR A 199 8.36 13.28 -23.54
N ARG A 200 8.09 13.18 -24.85
CA ARG A 200 9.12 13.13 -25.92
C ARG A 200 10.18 14.24 -25.82
N ASN A 201 9.81 15.43 -25.36
CA ASN A 201 10.69 16.58 -25.27
C ASN A 201 11.82 16.42 -24.23
N ILE A 202 11.59 15.61 -23.19
CA ILE A 202 12.57 15.30 -22.14
C ILE A 202 13.13 13.88 -22.26
N THR A 203 12.72 13.14 -23.29
CA THR A 203 13.15 11.76 -23.53
C THR A 203 14.08 11.67 -24.71
N PHE A 204 13.73 12.31 -25.85
CA PHE A 204 14.46 12.20 -27.11
C PHE A 204 15.11 13.54 -27.50
N GLY A 205 16.26 13.46 -28.20
CA GLY A 205 17.00 14.58 -28.74
C GLY A 205 18.37 14.78 -28.08
N LYS A 206 18.99 15.92 -28.37
CA LYS A 206 20.32 16.28 -27.83
C LYS A 206 20.22 16.37 -26.29
N LYS A 207 21.16 15.76 -25.59
CA LYS A 207 21.29 15.74 -24.14
C LYS A 207 22.53 16.47 -23.67
N GLU A 208 22.51 16.92 -22.42
CA GLU A 208 23.67 17.46 -21.72
C GLU A 208 24.77 16.39 -21.55
N ALA A 209 26.00 16.82 -21.42
CA ALA A 209 27.12 15.92 -21.14
C ALA A 209 27.05 15.42 -19.68
N PHE A 210 27.31 14.13 -19.48
CA PHE A 210 27.27 13.52 -18.15
C PHE A 210 28.20 14.19 -17.15
N VAL A 211 29.39 14.61 -17.61
CA VAL A 211 30.42 15.27 -16.79
C VAL A 211 29.87 16.53 -16.12
N ASN A 212 29.06 17.31 -16.85
CA ASN A 212 28.50 18.58 -16.38
C ASN A 212 27.42 18.35 -15.30
N GLU A 213 26.68 17.22 -15.35
CA GLU A 213 25.55 16.94 -14.48
C GLU A 213 25.82 15.84 -13.44
N LYS A 214 27.02 15.28 -13.38
CA LYS A 214 27.38 14.21 -12.43
C LYS A 214 27.03 14.58 -10.98
N ASN A 215 27.38 15.80 -10.56
CA ASN A 215 27.10 16.28 -9.20
C ASN A 215 25.58 16.44 -8.95
N THR A 216 24.83 16.86 -9.94
CA THR A 216 23.36 16.97 -9.85
C THR A 216 22.72 15.60 -9.75
N ILE A 217 23.14 14.62 -10.56
CA ILE A 217 22.68 13.24 -10.51
C ILE A 217 22.96 12.62 -9.12
N LEU A 218 24.18 12.83 -8.60
CA LEU A 218 24.55 12.36 -7.27
C LEU A 218 23.70 13.02 -6.16
N LEU A 219 23.39 14.32 -6.31
CA LEU A 219 22.51 15.04 -5.39
C LEU A 219 21.09 14.49 -5.43
N ILE A 220 20.54 14.18 -6.63
CA ILE A 220 19.23 13.55 -6.83
C ILE A 220 19.20 12.22 -6.07
N LEU A 221 20.18 11.34 -6.33
CA LEU A 221 20.29 10.05 -5.66
C LEU A 221 20.38 10.21 -4.12
N LYS A 222 21.30 11.05 -3.63
CA LYS A 222 21.53 11.24 -2.20
C LYS A 222 20.28 11.74 -1.46
N LYS A 223 19.57 12.73 -2.01
CA LYS A 223 18.34 13.27 -1.39
C LYS A 223 17.19 12.29 -1.45
N GLY A 224 17.02 11.60 -2.56
CA GLY A 224 15.95 10.64 -2.72
C GLY A 224 16.18 9.35 -1.96
N PHE A 225 17.42 8.84 -1.86
CA PHE A 225 17.76 7.59 -1.20
C PHE A 225 17.28 7.52 0.25
N VAL A 226 17.48 8.60 1.02
CA VAL A 226 17.02 8.67 2.42
C VAL A 226 15.50 8.53 2.50
N LEU A 227 14.78 9.19 1.59
CA LEU A 227 13.32 9.14 1.55
C LEU A 227 12.83 7.75 1.13
N THR A 228 13.41 7.18 0.08
CA THR A 228 13.11 5.83 -0.40
C THR A 228 13.30 4.79 0.69
N ILE A 229 14.45 4.78 1.36
CA ILE A 229 14.73 3.83 2.44
C ILE A 229 13.70 3.97 3.57
N ALA A 230 13.35 5.19 3.97
CA ALA A 230 12.37 5.39 5.03
C ALA A 230 10.99 4.82 4.69
N TYR A 231 10.52 5.02 3.45
CA TYR A 231 9.25 4.45 2.98
C TYR A 231 9.30 2.93 2.83
N GLU A 232 10.38 2.41 2.24
CA GLU A 232 10.51 0.98 2.00
C GLU A 232 10.65 0.19 3.29
N VAL A 233 11.41 0.68 4.28
CA VAL A 233 11.50 0.05 5.60
C VAL A 233 10.13 -0.02 6.28
N SER A 234 9.33 1.06 6.19
CA SER A 234 7.97 1.04 6.74
C SER A 234 7.06 0.02 6.04
N ARG A 235 7.22 -0.15 4.72
CA ARG A 235 6.49 -1.15 3.94
C ARG A 235 6.95 -2.57 4.25
N LEU A 236 8.25 -2.78 4.44
CA LEU A 236 8.82 -4.08 4.79
C LEU A 236 8.25 -4.62 6.12
N VAL A 237 7.97 -3.76 7.10
CA VAL A 237 7.28 -4.18 8.35
C VAL A 237 5.93 -4.84 8.03
N LEU A 238 5.19 -4.28 7.06
CA LEU A 238 3.85 -4.78 6.68
C LEU A 238 3.86 -6.04 5.83
N VAL A 239 5.00 -6.42 5.24
CA VAL A 239 5.09 -7.58 4.33
C VAL A 239 6.02 -8.68 4.84
N MET A 240 6.62 -8.50 6.00
CA MET A 240 7.62 -9.42 6.57
C MET A 240 7.07 -10.84 6.76
N ASP A 241 5.87 -10.96 7.28
CA ASP A 241 5.17 -12.23 7.49
C ASP A 241 4.96 -13.00 6.17
N ARG A 242 4.51 -12.30 5.12
CA ARG A 242 4.34 -12.91 3.78
C ARG A 242 5.65 -13.38 3.19
N GLN A 243 6.74 -12.66 3.46
CA GLN A 243 8.08 -13.08 3.05
C GLN A 243 8.48 -14.39 3.77
N PHE A 244 8.19 -14.50 5.08
CA PHE A 244 8.46 -15.72 5.85
C PHE A 244 7.63 -16.90 5.33
N VAL A 245 6.33 -16.71 5.09
CA VAL A 245 5.48 -17.80 4.58
C VAL A 245 5.89 -18.21 3.17
N SER A 246 6.21 -17.25 2.30
CA SER A 246 6.69 -17.54 0.93
C SER A 246 8.03 -18.30 0.90
N ALA A 247 8.89 -18.08 1.90
CA ALA A 247 10.23 -18.69 1.94
C ALA A 247 10.26 -20.05 2.64
N LEU A 248 9.33 -20.31 3.58
CA LEU A 248 9.41 -21.44 4.50
C LEU A 248 8.32 -22.49 4.29
N PHE A 249 7.28 -22.19 3.53
CA PHE A 249 6.17 -23.09 3.26
C PHE A 249 6.01 -23.32 1.76
N ASP A 250 5.21 -24.33 1.39
CA ASP A 250 4.89 -24.63 0.00
C ASP A 250 4.08 -23.53 -0.67
N ILE A 251 4.05 -23.56 -2.00
CA ILE A 251 3.43 -22.51 -2.81
C ILE A 251 1.91 -22.41 -2.61
N GLU A 252 1.22 -23.52 -2.35
CA GLU A 252 -0.22 -23.51 -2.11
C GLU A 252 -0.56 -22.91 -0.75
N THR A 253 0.20 -23.25 0.29
CA THR A 253 0.09 -22.62 1.61
C THR A 253 0.32 -21.13 1.51
N TYR A 254 1.34 -20.70 0.76
CA TYR A 254 1.57 -19.29 0.51
C TYR A 254 0.41 -18.65 -0.27
N ALA A 255 -0.16 -19.33 -1.24
CA ALA A 255 -1.32 -18.84 -2.00
C ALA A 255 -2.51 -18.52 -1.07
N ARG A 256 -2.87 -19.46 -0.19
CA ARG A 256 -3.95 -19.26 0.79
C ARG A 256 -3.63 -18.12 1.78
N TYR A 257 -2.40 -18.06 2.25
CA TYR A 257 -1.93 -16.98 3.12
C TYR A 257 -1.99 -15.61 2.43
N ALA A 258 -1.47 -15.51 1.21
CA ALA A 258 -1.47 -14.29 0.42
C ALA A 258 -2.88 -13.85 0.02
N PHE A 259 -3.83 -14.79 -0.13
CA PHE A 259 -5.23 -14.46 -0.40
C PHE A 259 -5.89 -13.78 0.81
N ALA A 260 -5.60 -14.19 2.03
CA ALA A 260 -6.05 -13.48 3.24
C ALA A 260 -5.62 -12.01 3.24
N TYR A 261 -4.37 -11.74 2.86
CA TYR A 261 -3.87 -10.37 2.72
C TYR A 261 -4.42 -9.62 1.51
N ASN A 262 -4.83 -10.33 0.48
CA ASN A 262 -5.53 -9.71 -0.64
C ASN A 262 -6.88 -9.14 -0.19
N ILE A 263 -7.65 -9.89 0.60
CA ILE A 263 -8.90 -9.41 1.21
C ILE A 263 -8.61 -8.20 2.11
N LEU A 264 -7.60 -8.31 2.98
CA LEU A 264 -7.20 -7.23 3.87
C LEU A 264 -6.84 -5.95 3.11
N SER A 265 -6.15 -6.08 1.96
CA SER A 265 -5.76 -4.95 1.12
C SER A 265 -6.96 -4.22 0.52
N CYS A 266 -8.03 -4.92 0.17
CA CYS A 266 -9.26 -4.31 -0.31
C CYS A 266 -9.91 -3.41 0.76
N VAL A 267 -9.95 -3.88 2.02
CA VAL A 267 -10.47 -3.08 3.14
C VAL A 267 -9.55 -1.90 3.44
N THR A 268 -8.23 -2.13 3.46
CA THR A 268 -7.22 -1.07 3.67
C THR A 268 -7.33 0.04 2.63
N ALA A 269 -7.55 -0.31 1.37
CA ALA A 269 -7.67 0.66 0.29
C ALA A 269 -8.88 1.61 0.45
N LEU A 270 -10.00 1.12 0.98
CA LEU A 270 -11.16 1.95 1.34
C LEU A 270 -10.81 2.94 2.46
N ILE A 271 -10.06 2.51 3.45
CA ILE A 271 -9.67 3.34 4.61
C ILE A 271 -8.61 4.38 4.23
N THR A 272 -7.65 4.03 3.39
CA THR A 272 -6.57 4.94 2.97
C THR A 272 -7.07 6.13 2.16
N GLY A 273 -8.24 6.01 1.51
CA GLY A 273 -8.92 7.14 0.88
C GLY A 273 -9.14 8.32 1.85
N ILE A 274 -9.35 8.04 3.14
CA ILE A 274 -9.53 9.04 4.18
C ILE A 274 -8.22 9.82 4.44
N SER A 275 -7.09 9.14 4.41
CA SER A 275 -5.76 9.75 4.65
C SER A 275 -5.42 10.84 3.64
N THR A 276 -5.80 10.66 2.38
CA THR A 276 -5.51 11.62 1.31
C THR A 276 -6.18 12.98 1.54
N VAL A 277 -7.34 12.99 2.22
CA VAL A 277 -8.08 14.21 2.56
C VAL A 277 -7.57 14.82 3.88
N MET A 278 -7.15 13.99 4.82
CA MET A 278 -6.72 14.43 6.15
C MET A 278 -5.37 15.16 6.14
N PHE A 279 -4.38 14.67 5.38
CA PHE A 279 -3.04 15.24 5.39
C PHE A 279 -2.99 16.73 5.01
N PRO A 280 -3.60 17.20 3.90
CA PRO A 280 -3.61 18.63 3.57
C PRO A 280 -4.31 19.49 4.60
N LYS A 281 -5.36 18.97 5.26
CA LYS A 281 -6.08 19.67 6.32
C LYS A 281 -5.21 19.84 7.57
N LEU A 282 -4.56 18.76 8.00
CA LEU A 282 -3.67 18.79 9.17
C LEU A 282 -2.44 19.68 8.96
N LYS A 283 -1.89 19.72 7.74
CA LYS A 283 -0.74 20.58 7.42
C LYS A 283 -1.05 22.09 7.50
N ARG A 284 -2.34 22.46 7.41
CA ARG A 284 -2.78 23.87 7.50
C ARG A 284 -3.13 24.29 8.92
N MET A 285 -3.21 23.35 9.86
CA MET A 285 -3.47 23.63 11.28
C MET A 285 -2.24 24.18 11.95
N SER A 286 -2.44 25.00 12.99
CA SER A 286 -1.38 25.37 13.91
C SER A 286 -0.87 24.13 14.66
N HIS A 287 0.33 24.21 15.24
CA HIS A 287 0.91 23.10 16.00
C HIS A 287 -0.03 22.62 17.12
N ASP A 288 -0.58 23.57 17.90
CA ASP A 288 -1.47 23.25 19.04
C ASP A 288 -2.80 22.63 18.59
N GLU A 289 -3.37 23.11 17.49
CA GLU A 289 -4.59 22.52 16.92
C GLU A 289 -4.34 21.09 16.42
N ALA A 290 -3.20 20.86 15.75
CA ALA A 290 -2.82 19.52 15.30
C ALA A 290 -2.65 18.57 16.49
N MET A 291 -1.96 19.01 17.58
CA MET A 291 -1.81 18.18 18.79
C MET A 291 -3.14 17.85 19.47
N LYS A 292 -4.09 18.78 19.53
CA LYS A 292 -5.46 18.53 20.02
C LYS A 292 -6.27 17.60 19.10
N PHE A 293 -5.97 17.60 17.80
CA PHE A 293 -6.62 16.72 16.85
C PHE A 293 -6.11 15.28 16.91
N PHE A 294 -4.85 15.05 17.32
CA PHE A 294 -4.23 13.72 17.33
C PHE A 294 -5.10 12.64 18.00
N PRO A 295 -5.52 12.77 19.29
CA PRO A 295 -6.32 11.74 19.93
C PRO A 295 -7.70 11.56 19.28
N LYS A 296 -8.30 12.65 18.78
CA LYS A 296 -9.59 12.59 18.08
C LYS A 296 -9.48 11.88 16.72
N GLY A 297 -8.41 12.16 15.98
CA GLY A 297 -8.11 11.47 14.72
C GLY A 297 -7.86 9.97 14.91
N MET A 298 -7.08 9.63 15.96
CA MET A 298 -6.85 8.23 16.34
C MET A 298 -8.17 7.53 16.68
N ALA A 299 -9.01 8.15 17.52
CA ALA A 299 -10.31 7.61 17.89
C ALA A 299 -11.22 7.39 16.69
N LEU A 300 -11.33 8.37 15.79
CA LEU A 300 -12.15 8.29 14.58
C LEU A 300 -11.75 7.11 13.69
N ILE A 301 -10.44 7.00 13.41
CA ILE A 301 -9.93 5.91 12.55
C ILE A 301 -10.15 4.55 13.22
N THR A 302 -9.85 4.44 14.52
CA THR A 302 -10.01 3.15 15.24
C THR A 302 -11.47 2.70 15.25
N VAL A 303 -12.42 3.58 15.60
CA VAL A 303 -13.85 3.25 15.62
C VAL A 303 -14.34 2.85 14.23
N LEU A 304 -13.94 3.59 13.19
CA LEU A 304 -14.33 3.31 11.82
C LEU A 304 -13.80 1.95 11.33
N VAL A 305 -12.55 1.62 11.66
CA VAL A 305 -11.95 0.34 11.29
C VAL A 305 -12.57 -0.80 12.10
N CYS A 306 -12.81 -0.62 13.40
CA CYS A 306 -13.51 -1.62 14.22
C CYS A 306 -14.94 -1.87 13.69
N PHE A 307 -15.63 -0.84 13.20
CA PHE A 307 -16.91 -1.02 12.52
C PHE A 307 -16.77 -1.83 11.22
N ALA A 308 -15.73 -1.54 10.41
CA ALA A 308 -15.46 -2.28 9.19
C ALA A 308 -15.12 -3.77 9.44
N GLN A 309 -14.70 -4.15 10.66
CA GLN A 309 -14.46 -5.54 11.05
C GLN A 309 -15.73 -6.40 11.02
N LEU A 310 -16.93 -5.82 11.11
CA LEU A 310 -18.19 -6.52 10.85
C LEU A 310 -18.23 -7.11 9.43
N GLY A 311 -17.47 -6.57 8.51
CA GLY A 311 -17.30 -7.11 7.16
C GLY A 311 -16.69 -8.51 7.12
N TYR A 312 -16.13 -9.02 8.23
CA TYR A 312 -15.61 -10.39 8.32
C TYR A 312 -16.68 -11.44 7.95
N TYR A 313 -17.88 -11.30 8.45
CA TYR A 313 -18.95 -12.27 8.25
C TYR A 313 -19.42 -12.36 6.77
N PRO A 314 -19.81 -11.27 6.11
CA PRO A 314 -20.15 -11.34 4.69
C PRO A 314 -18.96 -11.78 3.82
N ILE A 315 -17.72 -11.35 4.13
CA ILE A 315 -16.53 -11.78 3.41
C ILE A 315 -16.35 -13.31 3.56
N ARG A 316 -16.51 -13.86 4.76
CA ARG A 316 -16.46 -15.30 5.01
C ARG A 316 -17.45 -16.05 4.12
N HIS A 317 -18.71 -15.60 4.04
CA HIS A 317 -19.72 -16.24 3.18
C HIS A 317 -19.34 -16.13 1.70
N ILE A 318 -18.86 -14.97 1.24
CA ILE A 318 -18.43 -14.79 -0.15
C ILE A 318 -17.27 -15.76 -0.48
N VAL A 319 -16.29 -15.87 0.40
CA VAL A 319 -15.14 -16.78 0.18
C VAL A 319 -15.59 -18.24 0.17
N MET A 320 -16.40 -18.66 1.14
CA MET A 320 -16.90 -20.04 1.21
C MET A 320 -17.77 -20.42 0.00
N TRP A 321 -18.54 -19.46 -0.54
CA TRP A 321 -19.41 -19.71 -1.69
C TRP A 321 -18.66 -19.61 -3.02
N LEU A 322 -17.81 -18.61 -3.21
CA LEU A 322 -17.16 -18.31 -4.49
C LEU A 322 -15.81 -19.02 -4.64
N LEU A 323 -15.09 -19.17 -3.54
CA LEU A 323 -13.68 -19.63 -3.51
C LEU A 323 -13.46 -20.69 -2.41
N PRO A 324 -14.21 -21.83 -2.41
CA PRO A 324 -14.14 -22.84 -1.35
C PRO A 324 -12.72 -23.43 -1.16
N HIS A 325 -11.90 -23.47 -2.21
CA HIS A 325 -10.50 -23.92 -2.15
C HIS A 325 -9.58 -22.99 -1.33
N TYR A 326 -10.06 -21.77 -1.02
CA TYR A 326 -9.37 -20.79 -0.17
C TYR A 326 -9.99 -20.69 1.23
N ALA A 327 -10.83 -21.64 1.65
CA ALA A 327 -11.45 -21.62 2.97
C ALA A 327 -10.44 -21.48 4.11
N ASP A 328 -9.29 -22.17 4.01
CA ASP A 328 -8.20 -22.09 5.00
C ASP A 328 -7.62 -20.68 5.15
N SER A 329 -7.73 -19.84 4.13
CA SER A 329 -7.28 -18.44 4.19
C SER A 329 -8.08 -17.62 5.21
N LEU A 330 -9.31 -18.06 5.55
CA LEU A 330 -10.16 -17.37 6.51
C LEU A 330 -9.60 -17.46 7.93
N GLU A 331 -8.84 -18.51 8.26
CA GLU A 331 -8.11 -18.59 9.52
C GLU A 331 -7.07 -17.48 9.63
N TYR A 332 -6.21 -17.34 8.61
CA TYR A 332 -5.20 -16.29 8.58
C TYR A 332 -5.84 -14.89 8.53
N PHE A 333 -6.89 -14.72 7.72
CA PHE A 333 -7.63 -13.47 7.64
C PHE A 333 -8.24 -13.08 9.00
N ARG A 334 -8.84 -14.02 9.73
CA ARG A 334 -9.38 -13.79 11.06
C ARG A 334 -8.33 -13.28 12.04
N ILE A 335 -7.11 -13.84 12.00
CA ILE A 335 -6.02 -13.42 12.89
C ILE A 335 -5.53 -12.01 12.53
N VAL A 336 -5.34 -11.69 11.25
CA VAL A 336 -4.75 -10.40 10.85
C VAL A 336 -5.76 -9.27 10.70
N PHE A 337 -7.04 -9.56 10.53
CA PHE A 337 -8.04 -8.53 10.25
C PHE A 337 -8.20 -7.50 11.40
N PRO A 338 -8.25 -7.89 12.67
CA PRO A 338 -8.35 -6.94 13.78
C PRO A 338 -7.14 -6.01 13.90
N VAL A 339 -5.98 -6.45 13.44
CA VAL A 339 -4.72 -5.66 13.43
C VAL A 339 -4.84 -4.41 12.55
N LEU A 340 -5.77 -4.41 11.59
CA LEU A 340 -6.01 -3.28 10.69
C LEU A 340 -6.32 -1.97 11.43
N ALA A 341 -6.93 -2.04 12.64
CA ALA A 341 -7.18 -0.87 13.47
C ALA A 341 -5.87 -0.17 13.88
N LEU A 342 -4.86 -0.94 14.29
CA LEU A 342 -3.55 -0.41 14.69
C LEU A 342 -2.74 0.06 13.49
N THR A 343 -2.69 -0.73 12.41
CA THR A 343 -1.94 -0.36 11.20
C THR A 343 -2.52 0.89 10.54
N SER A 344 -3.84 1.06 10.53
CA SER A 344 -4.49 2.26 10.01
C SER A 344 -4.16 3.49 10.86
N CYS A 345 -4.16 3.37 12.18
CA CYS A 345 -3.72 4.46 13.06
C CYS A 345 -2.27 4.88 12.80
N ILE A 346 -1.36 3.90 12.64
CA ILE A 346 0.04 4.17 12.36
C ILE A 346 0.17 4.89 11.01
N THR A 347 -0.38 4.32 9.95
CA THR A 347 -0.15 4.79 8.58
C THR A 347 -0.87 6.09 8.25
N ILE A 348 -2.07 6.32 8.82
CA ILE A 348 -2.89 7.49 8.52
C ILE A 348 -2.57 8.66 9.46
N ILE A 349 -2.51 8.41 10.77
CA ILE A 349 -2.35 9.48 11.76
C ILE A 349 -0.88 9.64 12.15
N VAL A 350 -0.27 8.61 12.72
CA VAL A 350 1.07 8.71 13.31
C VAL A 350 2.11 9.15 12.28
N PHE A 351 2.12 8.54 11.09
CA PHE A 351 3.02 8.92 10.00
C PHE A 351 2.80 10.36 9.52
N THR A 352 1.55 10.80 9.48
CA THR A 352 1.22 12.18 9.13
C THR A 352 1.81 13.16 10.15
N PHE A 353 1.73 12.82 11.45
CA PHE A 353 2.28 13.66 12.51
C PHE A 353 3.81 13.70 12.48
N TYR A 354 4.50 12.59 12.24
CA TYR A 354 5.95 12.61 12.05
C TYR A 354 6.39 13.54 10.91
N LYS A 355 5.62 13.57 9.81
CA LYS A 355 5.87 14.46 8.66
C LYS A 355 5.62 15.92 8.99
N ILE A 356 4.52 16.23 9.70
CA ILE A 356 4.18 17.61 10.10
C ILE A 356 5.21 18.17 11.08
N LEU A 357 5.72 17.31 11.97
CA LEU A 357 6.73 17.66 12.96
C LEU A 357 8.17 17.65 12.42
N ASP A 358 8.35 17.34 11.13
CA ASP A 358 9.66 17.19 10.47
C ASP A 358 10.61 16.20 11.19
N LYS A 359 10.03 15.13 11.73
CA LYS A 359 10.75 14.05 12.46
C LYS A 359 10.96 12.80 11.60
N ASN A 360 11.28 12.98 10.32
CA ASN A 360 11.44 11.88 9.36
C ASN A 360 12.54 10.88 9.76
N ASN A 361 13.65 11.35 10.37
CA ASN A 361 14.73 10.47 10.84
C ASN A 361 14.28 9.58 12.02
N VAL A 362 13.47 10.12 12.93
CA VAL A 362 12.91 9.34 14.04
C VAL A 362 11.90 8.34 13.53
N PHE A 363 11.07 8.73 12.58
CA PHE A 363 10.14 7.84 11.90
C PHE A 363 10.88 6.66 11.24
N PHE A 364 11.96 6.92 10.52
CA PHE A 364 12.81 5.87 9.95
C PHE A 364 13.34 4.92 11.03
N LEU A 365 13.90 5.46 12.13
CA LEU A 365 14.43 4.65 13.23
C LEU A 365 13.36 3.76 13.86
N VAL A 366 12.17 4.31 14.12
CA VAL A 366 11.02 3.56 14.64
C VAL A 366 10.64 2.41 13.71
N CYS A 367 10.58 2.66 12.40
CA CYS A 367 10.28 1.62 11.42
C CYS A 367 11.39 0.56 11.33
N ALA A 368 12.66 0.98 11.40
CA ALA A 368 13.80 0.05 11.36
C ALA A 368 13.82 -0.88 12.58
N VAL A 369 13.61 -0.33 13.79
CA VAL A 369 13.50 -1.13 15.02
C VAL A 369 12.29 -2.09 14.95
N SER A 370 11.16 -1.61 14.45
CA SER A 370 9.96 -2.44 14.27
C SER A 370 10.18 -3.56 13.25
N LEU A 371 10.94 -3.31 12.18
CA LEU A 371 11.30 -4.31 11.19
C LEU A 371 12.16 -5.42 11.78
N VAL A 372 13.18 -5.04 12.57
CA VAL A 372 14.02 -6.03 13.28
C VAL A 372 13.17 -6.84 14.25
N PHE A 373 12.29 -6.20 15.00
CA PHE A 373 11.39 -6.90 15.92
C PHE A 373 10.45 -7.86 15.15
N ALA A 374 9.85 -7.42 14.05
CA ALA A 374 9.00 -8.26 13.22
C ALA A 374 9.75 -9.48 12.66
N PHE A 375 11.00 -9.29 12.20
CA PHE A 375 11.84 -10.39 11.75
C PHE A 375 12.07 -11.41 12.89
N LEU A 376 12.49 -10.95 14.07
CA LEU A 376 12.75 -11.82 15.22
C LEU A 376 11.49 -12.53 15.70
N ALA A 377 10.34 -11.84 15.76
CA ALA A 377 9.08 -12.44 16.15
C ALA A 377 8.65 -13.56 15.20
N ASN A 378 8.81 -13.37 13.88
CA ASN A 378 8.52 -14.40 12.89
C ASN A 378 9.50 -15.59 12.99
N VAL A 379 10.80 -15.35 13.23
CA VAL A 379 11.78 -16.43 13.47
C VAL A 379 11.36 -17.25 14.70
N VAL A 380 11.06 -16.59 15.81
CA VAL A 380 10.63 -17.28 17.05
C VAL A 380 9.35 -18.07 16.83
N ALA A 381 8.35 -17.48 16.20
CA ALA A 381 7.07 -18.15 15.90
C ALA A 381 7.28 -19.39 15.04
N TYR A 382 8.11 -19.30 14.00
CA TYR A 382 8.41 -20.44 13.14
C TYR A 382 9.20 -21.53 13.86
N CYS A 383 10.20 -21.17 14.67
CA CYS A 383 11.00 -22.14 15.42
C CYS A 383 10.15 -22.96 16.42
N ILE A 384 9.14 -22.33 17.04
CA ILE A 384 8.32 -22.97 18.08
C ILE A 384 7.18 -23.80 17.45
N TRP A 385 6.41 -23.21 16.52
CA TRP A 385 5.13 -23.81 16.06
C TRP A 385 5.17 -24.33 14.61
N LYS A 386 6.03 -23.83 13.76
CA LYS A 386 6.17 -24.21 12.33
C LYS A 386 4.86 -24.21 11.54
N THR A 387 3.94 -23.28 11.84
CA THR A 387 2.67 -23.13 11.14
C THR A 387 2.51 -21.74 10.55
N PRO A 388 1.79 -21.57 9.41
CA PRO A 388 1.52 -20.23 8.87
C PRO A 388 0.67 -19.37 9.83
N ALA A 389 -0.21 -19.97 10.60
CA ALA A 389 -1.02 -19.27 11.60
C ALA A 389 -0.15 -18.63 12.68
N SER A 390 0.94 -19.28 13.12
CA SER A 390 1.87 -18.70 14.09
C SER A 390 2.59 -17.45 13.54
N ILE A 391 2.87 -17.42 12.25
CA ILE A 391 3.41 -16.24 11.56
C ILE A 391 2.37 -15.10 11.57
N SER A 392 1.07 -15.40 11.38
CA SER A 392 0.00 -14.40 11.50
C SER A 392 -0.07 -13.80 12.91
N TRP A 393 0.07 -14.61 13.96
CA TRP A 393 0.15 -14.13 15.34
C TRP A 393 1.39 -13.29 15.60
N ALA A 394 2.54 -13.68 15.05
CA ALA A 394 3.77 -12.87 15.13
C ALA A 394 3.59 -11.50 14.44
N SER A 395 2.85 -11.44 13.32
CA SER A 395 2.50 -10.19 12.65
C SER A 395 1.63 -9.28 13.52
N LEU A 396 0.65 -9.84 14.25
CA LEU A 396 -0.16 -9.10 15.22
C LEU A 396 0.73 -8.51 16.32
N ILE A 397 1.57 -9.34 16.96
CA ILE A 397 2.47 -8.90 18.03
C ILE A 397 3.42 -7.81 17.53
N SER A 398 3.97 -7.98 16.33
CA SER A 398 4.85 -7.00 15.70
C SER A 398 4.14 -5.68 15.42
N THR A 399 2.89 -5.71 15.03
CA THR A 399 2.08 -4.51 14.80
C THR A 399 1.77 -3.77 16.10
N VAL A 400 1.46 -4.51 17.18
CA VAL A 400 1.28 -3.93 18.52
C VAL A 400 2.57 -3.25 18.97
N PHE A 401 3.72 -3.91 18.83
CA PHE A 401 5.01 -3.33 19.13
C PHE A 401 5.28 -2.05 18.32
N TRP A 402 5.05 -2.10 17.00
CA TRP A 402 5.23 -0.95 16.12
C TRP A 402 4.33 0.22 16.51
N TYR A 403 3.07 -0.03 16.84
CA TYR A 403 2.16 0.99 17.34
C TYR A 403 2.72 1.63 18.61
N LEU A 404 3.09 0.82 19.60
CA LEU A 404 3.60 1.32 20.89
C LEU A 404 4.84 2.19 20.73
N ILE A 405 5.86 1.70 20.03
CA ILE A 405 7.10 2.49 19.87
C ILE A 405 6.86 3.78 19.08
N SER A 406 5.93 3.76 18.12
CA SER A 406 5.57 4.94 17.32
C SER A 406 4.88 6.01 18.14
N VAL A 407 3.93 5.63 19.02
CA VAL A 407 3.18 6.61 19.83
C VAL A 407 3.91 7.02 21.09
N LEU A 408 4.76 6.16 21.67
CA LEU A 408 5.55 6.49 22.87
C LEU A 408 6.51 7.65 22.61
N PHE A 409 7.15 7.70 21.45
CA PHE A 409 8.00 8.84 21.08
C PHE A 409 7.19 10.15 21.01
N LEU A 410 6.02 10.13 20.37
CA LEU A 410 5.15 11.30 20.28
C LEU A 410 4.60 11.71 21.64
N SER A 411 4.23 10.74 22.49
CA SER A 411 3.76 11.01 23.84
C SER A 411 4.82 11.67 24.71
N LYS A 412 6.06 11.15 24.67
CA LYS A 412 7.16 11.68 25.48
C LYS A 412 7.56 13.10 25.09
N ASN A 413 7.58 13.42 23.79
CA ASN A 413 8.10 14.69 23.29
C ASN A 413 7.01 15.75 23.03
N TYR A 414 5.76 15.32 22.79
CA TYR A 414 4.65 16.20 22.40
C TYR A 414 3.40 16.01 23.26
N HIS A 415 3.48 15.21 24.34
CA HIS A 415 2.42 14.99 25.32
C HIS A 415 1.07 14.53 24.69
N VAL A 416 1.12 13.80 23.58
CA VAL A 416 -0.10 13.31 22.93
C VAL A 416 -0.75 12.19 23.74
N GLN A 417 -2.07 12.24 23.86
CA GLN A 417 -2.86 11.21 24.55
C GLN A 417 -3.09 10.02 23.60
N TRP A 418 -2.60 8.87 23.95
CA TRP A 418 -2.67 7.66 23.12
C TRP A 418 -3.23 6.42 23.84
N LEU A 419 -3.08 6.36 25.18
CA LEU A 419 -3.40 5.17 25.98
C LEU A 419 -4.87 4.77 25.87
N LYS A 420 -5.78 5.74 25.90
CA LYS A 420 -7.22 5.55 25.74
C LYS A 420 -7.55 4.85 24.41
N ASN A 421 -6.91 5.31 23.31
CA ASN A 421 -7.13 4.73 21.99
C ASN A 421 -6.49 3.34 21.87
N PHE A 422 -5.33 3.12 22.46
CA PHE A 422 -4.69 1.81 22.48
C PHE A 422 -5.54 0.79 23.25
N ALA A 423 -5.99 1.17 24.46
CA ALA A 423 -6.88 0.30 25.25
C ALA A 423 -8.16 -0.03 24.52
N TYR A 424 -8.80 0.95 23.87
CA TYR A 424 -9.97 0.72 23.02
C TYR A 424 -9.67 -0.26 21.89
N ALA A 425 -8.59 -0.05 21.13
CA ALA A 425 -8.22 -0.94 20.02
C ALA A 425 -7.97 -2.38 20.50
N MET A 426 -7.25 -2.55 21.62
CA MET A 426 -6.99 -3.89 22.18
C MET A 426 -8.26 -4.55 22.71
N CYS A 427 -9.15 -3.80 23.38
CA CYS A 427 -10.46 -4.35 23.79
C CYS A 427 -11.28 -4.81 22.58
N MET A 428 -11.28 -4.06 21.48
CA MET A 428 -12.00 -4.45 20.26
C MET A 428 -11.36 -5.64 19.55
N VAL A 429 -10.02 -5.74 19.54
CA VAL A 429 -9.31 -6.94 19.06
C VAL A 429 -9.72 -8.18 19.87
N CYS A 430 -9.71 -8.08 21.20
CA CYS A 430 -10.17 -9.16 22.08
C CYS A 430 -11.65 -9.49 21.84
N ALA A 431 -12.52 -8.49 21.75
CA ALA A 431 -13.95 -8.67 21.48
C ALA A 431 -14.18 -9.39 20.15
N PHE A 432 -13.43 -9.03 19.11
CA PHE A 432 -13.51 -9.69 17.80
C PHE A 432 -13.17 -11.18 17.90
N TYR A 433 -12.06 -11.54 18.55
CA TYR A 433 -11.70 -12.96 18.72
C TYR A 433 -12.73 -13.70 19.59
N LEU A 434 -13.14 -13.12 20.70
CA LEU A 434 -14.12 -13.76 21.58
C LEU A 434 -15.47 -14.02 20.85
N THR A 435 -15.93 -13.08 20.05
CA THR A 435 -17.19 -13.25 19.33
C THR A 435 -17.06 -14.22 18.16
N THR A 436 -15.92 -14.24 17.46
CA THR A 436 -15.72 -15.14 16.31
C THR A 436 -15.35 -16.56 16.69
N ASP A 437 -14.74 -16.79 17.88
CA ASP A 437 -14.27 -18.11 18.31
C ASP A 437 -15.29 -18.84 19.19
N PHE A 438 -15.99 -18.12 20.07
CA PHE A 438 -16.86 -18.74 21.07
C PHE A 438 -18.34 -18.66 20.72
N ILE A 439 -18.78 -17.80 19.82
CA ILE A 439 -20.18 -17.67 19.43
C ILE A 439 -20.40 -18.32 18.06
N THR A 440 -21.00 -19.51 18.06
CA THR A 440 -21.23 -20.28 16.83
C THR A 440 -22.34 -19.70 15.95
N ASN A 441 -23.33 -19.04 16.53
CA ASN A 441 -24.40 -18.38 15.79
C ASN A 441 -23.90 -17.01 15.28
N GLU A 442 -23.80 -16.86 13.98
CA GLU A 442 -23.24 -15.65 13.36
C GLU A 442 -24.06 -14.38 13.65
N PHE A 443 -25.39 -14.47 13.68
CA PHE A 443 -26.22 -13.29 13.99
C PHE A 443 -26.01 -12.83 15.43
N ILE A 444 -25.91 -13.78 16.38
CA ILE A 444 -25.58 -13.45 17.77
C ILE A 444 -24.18 -12.89 17.88
N SER A 445 -23.22 -13.43 17.15
CA SER A 445 -21.84 -12.96 17.13
C SER A 445 -21.76 -11.52 16.62
N ILE A 446 -22.42 -11.21 15.49
CA ILE A 446 -22.50 -9.86 14.94
C ILE A 446 -23.17 -8.90 15.92
N ALA A 447 -24.32 -9.29 16.49
CA ALA A 447 -25.06 -8.46 17.43
C ALA A 447 -24.25 -8.17 18.70
N THR A 448 -23.56 -9.18 19.24
CA THR A 448 -22.72 -9.06 20.43
C THR A 448 -21.52 -8.16 20.16
N TYR A 449 -20.80 -8.35 19.04
CA TYR A 449 -19.69 -7.50 18.66
C TYR A 449 -20.14 -6.05 18.46
N LEU A 450 -21.25 -5.82 17.75
CA LEU A 450 -21.80 -4.49 17.51
C LEU A 450 -22.23 -3.81 18.84
N LEU A 451 -22.85 -4.56 19.75
CA LEU A 451 -23.21 -4.06 21.07
C LEU A 451 -21.96 -3.61 21.85
N ILE A 452 -20.93 -4.47 21.90
CA ILE A 452 -19.65 -4.14 22.56
C ILE A 452 -19.04 -2.88 21.94
N LEU A 453 -18.97 -2.81 20.59
CA LEU A 453 -18.45 -1.67 19.87
C LEU A 453 -19.19 -0.37 20.23
N ILE A 454 -20.53 -0.38 20.23
CA ILE A 454 -21.33 0.79 20.57
C ILE A 454 -21.11 1.19 22.03
N VAL A 455 -21.21 0.25 22.97
CA VAL A 455 -21.08 0.51 24.41
C VAL A 455 -19.71 1.12 24.73
N ILE A 456 -18.62 0.47 24.26
CA ILE A 456 -17.26 0.96 24.53
C ILE A 456 -17.00 2.29 23.81
N SER A 457 -17.48 2.46 22.55
CA SER A 457 -17.32 3.72 21.82
C SER A 457 -18.04 4.87 22.50
N VAL A 458 -19.28 4.66 22.94
CA VAL A 458 -20.05 5.68 23.66
C VAL A 458 -19.38 5.99 25.00
N PHE A 459 -18.98 4.98 25.76
CA PHE A 459 -18.34 5.17 27.05
C PHE A 459 -17.04 5.97 26.95
N LEU A 460 -16.17 5.62 26.01
CA LEU A 460 -14.85 6.23 25.86
C LEU A 460 -14.86 7.54 25.05
N TYR A 461 -15.66 7.63 23.97
CA TYR A 461 -15.53 8.68 22.96
C TYR A 461 -16.73 9.62 22.83
N LYS A 462 -17.77 9.51 23.69
CA LYS A 462 -18.98 10.37 23.64
C LYS A 462 -18.64 11.86 23.51
N LYS A 463 -17.70 12.36 24.33
CA LYS A 463 -17.29 13.78 24.30
C LYS A 463 -16.55 14.12 23.00
N ASP A 464 -15.59 13.28 22.57
CA ASP A 464 -14.76 13.50 21.37
C ASP A 464 -15.63 13.48 20.09
N MET A 465 -16.58 12.54 20.01
CA MET A 465 -17.53 12.44 18.88
C MET A 465 -18.49 13.63 18.81
N ALA A 466 -19.02 14.08 19.94
CA ALA A 466 -19.90 15.24 20.01
C ALA A 466 -19.19 16.53 19.54
N GLU A 467 -17.92 16.71 19.88
CA GLU A 467 -17.11 17.85 19.42
C GLU A 467 -16.80 17.81 17.93
N ILE A 468 -16.51 16.62 17.37
CA ILE A 468 -16.29 16.44 15.93
C ILE A 468 -17.56 16.80 15.15
N ILE A 469 -18.72 16.32 15.60
CA ILE A 469 -20.01 16.60 14.93
C ILE A 469 -20.35 18.10 15.02
N LYS A 470 -20.12 18.74 16.17
CA LYS A 470 -20.32 20.20 16.32
C LYS A 470 -19.42 21.00 15.38
N SER A 471 -18.12 20.65 15.30
CA SER A 471 -17.17 21.34 14.42
C SER A 471 -17.54 21.21 12.93
N GLN A 472 -18.10 20.08 12.52
CA GLN A 472 -18.59 19.90 11.13
C GLN A 472 -19.87 20.73 10.84
N LYS A 473 -20.79 20.82 11.81
CA LYS A 473 -21.98 21.68 11.66
C LYS A 473 -21.62 23.17 11.53
N HIS A 474 -20.67 23.68 12.28
CA HIS A 474 -20.19 25.06 12.14
C HIS A 474 -19.54 25.33 10.77
N LEU A 475 -18.83 24.35 10.19
CA LEU A 475 -18.27 24.45 8.85
C LEU A 475 -19.33 24.40 7.74
N SER A 476 -20.40 23.63 7.93
CA SER A 476 -21.52 23.53 6.95
C SER A 476 -22.43 24.73 6.97
N ASN A 477 -22.55 25.43 8.11
CA ASN A 477 -23.40 26.61 8.28
C ASN A 477 -22.72 27.94 7.87
N GLY A 478 -21.52 27.90 7.28
CA GLY A 478 -20.90 29.10 6.69
C GLY A 478 -20.36 30.14 7.68
N GLU A 479 -20.34 29.88 8.99
CA GLU A 479 -19.89 30.85 10.00
C GLU A 479 -18.36 30.94 10.14
N GLY A 480 -17.58 30.14 9.42
CA GLY A 480 -16.12 30.08 9.48
C GLY A 480 -15.37 31.04 8.55
N LEU A 481 -16.03 31.98 7.87
CA LEU A 481 -15.40 32.94 6.92
C LEU A 481 -15.49 34.41 7.36
N ARG A 482 -15.81 34.67 8.63
CA ARG A 482 -15.76 36.02 9.21
C ARG A 482 -14.95 36.02 10.51
N SER A 483 -13.63 36.03 10.40
CA SER A 483 -12.70 36.65 11.37
C SER A 483 -11.29 36.65 10.78
#